data_6073cf356e1200cf19b67b7714b5c585
#
_entry.id   6073cf356e1200cf19b67b7714b5c585
#
_cell.length_a   1.000
_cell.length_b   1.000
_cell.length_c   1.000
_cell.angle_alpha   90.00
_cell.angle_beta   90.00
_cell.angle_gamma   90.00
#
_symmetry.space_group_name_H-M   'P 1'
#
loop_
_entity.id
_entity.type
_entity.pdbx_description
1 polymer ?
#
loop_
_entity_poly.entity_id
_entity_poly.type
_entity_poly.pdbx_seq_one_letter_code
_entity_poly.pdbx_strand_id
1 'polypeptide(L)'
;MKISFERSGGIGGFHIRVVLDTKEMSRLEIRVVTNLIEKASFFALPSESKASTLADPFNYEITVQNGKQHIVKRYDDTIETQLRPLVEFLTNKARQKDKS
;
A
#
# COMPACT_ATOMS: atom_id res chain seq x y z
N MET A 1 -7.29 5.13 12.51
CA MET A 1 -6.82 5.16 11.10
C MET A 1 -7.05 3.80 10.47
N LYS A 2 -7.52 3.79 9.26
CA LYS A 2 -7.73 2.55 8.51
C LYS A 2 -6.90 2.60 7.23
N ILE A 3 -6.20 1.50 6.94
CA ILE A 3 -5.32 1.39 5.77
C ILE A 3 -5.78 0.20 4.96
N SER A 4 -6.14 0.42 3.70
CA SER A 4 -6.51 -0.65 2.78
C SER A 4 -5.41 -0.77 1.72
N PHE A 5 -5.03 -1.99 1.41
CA PHE A 5 -4.00 -2.28 0.43
C PHE A 5 -4.45 -3.42 -0.47
N GLU A 6 -4.22 -3.24 -1.76
CA GLU A 6 -4.53 -4.25 -2.75
C GLU A 6 -3.43 -4.29 -3.79
N ARG A 7 -2.97 -5.49 -4.12
CA ARG A 7 -2.09 -5.72 -5.25
C ARG A 7 -2.76 -6.71 -6.18
N SER A 8 -2.83 -6.38 -7.45
CA SER A 8 -3.48 -7.22 -8.45
C SER A 8 -2.70 -7.19 -9.76
N GLY A 9 -3.02 -8.11 -10.67
CA GLY A 9 -2.40 -8.18 -11.98
C GLY A 9 -1.17 -9.06 -12.03
N GLY A 10 -0.19 -8.65 -12.85
CA GLY A 10 0.98 -9.47 -13.12
C GLY A 10 0.66 -10.65 -14.01
N ILE A 11 1.68 -11.46 -14.31
CA ILE A 11 1.50 -12.70 -15.06
C ILE A 11 0.76 -13.69 -14.16
N GLY A 12 -0.41 -14.18 -14.60
CA GLY A 12 -1.21 -15.10 -13.83
C GLY A 12 -2.36 -14.47 -13.05
N GLY A 13 -2.45 -13.15 -13.03
CA GLY A 13 -3.58 -12.43 -12.43
C GLY A 13 -3.70 -12.60 -10.92
N PHE A 14 -2.60 -12.59 -10.18
CA PHE A 14 -2.61 -12.75 -8.74
C PHE A 14 -3.24 -11.54 -8.05
N HIS A 15 -3.88 -11.81 -6.91
CA HIS A 15 -4.56 -10.78 -6.13
C HIS A 15 -4.32 -11.01 -4.64
N ILE A 16 -3.82 -10.00 -3.95
CA ILE A 16 -3.71 -10.00 -2.49
C ILE A 16 -4.28 -8.69 -1.96
N ARG A 17 -4.83 -8.77 -0.76
CA ARG A 17 -5.51 -7.64 -0.14
C ARG A 17 -5.40 -7.72 1.39
N VAL A 18 -5.29 -6.56 2.03
CA VAL A 18 -5.36 -6.45 3.48
C VAL A 18 -5.99 -5.12 3.87
N VAL A 19 -6.74 -5.14 4.97
CA VAL A 19 -7.25 -3.94 5.61
C VAL A 19 -6.71 -3.93 7.03
N LEU A 20 -5.99 -2.87 7.39
CA LEU A 20 -5.45 -2.67 8.72
C LEU A 20 -6.19 -1.54 9.42
N ASP A 21 -6.64 -1.80 10.65
CA ASP A 21 -7.25 -0.78 11.49
C ASP A 21 -6.33 -0.58 12.70
N THR A 22 -5.85 0.64 12.90
CA THR A 22 -4.93 0.91 14.01
C THR A 22 -5.55 0.62 15.38
N LYS A 23 -6.86 0.61 15.48
CA LYS A 23 -7.56 0.22 16.72
C LYS A 23 -7.28 -1.22 17.12
N GLU A 24 -6.93 -2.07 16.18
CA GLU A 24 -6.67 -3.49 16.39
C GLU A 24 -5.18 -3.83 16.35
N MET A 25 -4.32 -2.83 16.25
CA MET A 25 -2.87 -3.01 16.11
C MET A 25 -2.17 -2.70 17.43
N SER A 26 -1.01 -3.32 17.64
CA SER A 26 -0.15 -3.00 18.78
C SER A 26 0.43 -1.59 18.62
N ARG A 27 0.88 -1.01 19.73
CA ARG A 27 1.52 0.32 19.72
C ARG A 27 2.73 0.35 18.81
N LEU A 28 3.52 -0.71 18.80
CA LEU A 28 4.70 -0.80 17.94
C LEU A 28 4.33 -0.81 16.48
N GLU A 29 3.33 -1.61 16.10
CA GLU A 29 2.86 -1.67 14.72
C GLU A 29 2.28 -0.34 14.25
N ILE A 30 1.51 0.34 15.12
CA ILE A 30 0.98 1.67 14.81
C ILE A 30 2.12 2.64 14.53
N ARG A 31 3.15 2.62 15.38
CA ARG A 31 4.31 3.50 15.20
C ARG A 31 5.03 3.21 13.88
N VAL A 32 5.23 1.95 13.55
CA VAL A 32 5.90 1.55 12.31
C VAL A 32 5.11 2.03 11.09
N VAL A 33 3.82 1.72 11.02
CA VAL A 33 3.03 2.09 9.85
C VAL A 33 2.83 3.60 9.73
N THR A 34 2.63 4.29 10.85
CA THR A 34 2.50 5.74 10.85
C THR A 34 3.78 6.41 10.33
N ASN A 35 4.93 5.92 10.79
CA ASN A 35 6.22 6.43 10.34
C ASN A 35 6.43 6.20 8.84
N LEU A 36 6.05 5.04 8.33
CA LEU A 36 6.14 4.74 6.90
C LEU A 36 5.26 5.68 6.06
N ILE A 37 4.05 5.95 6.54
CA ILE A 37 3.13 6.87 5.86
C ILE A 37 3.71 8.29 5.83
N GLU A 38 4.27 8.75 6.95
CA GLU A 38 4.90 10.08 7.04
C GLU A 38 6.12 10.20 6.14
N LYS A 39 7.01 9.20 6.18
CA LYS A 39 8.22 9.21 5.35
C LYS A 39 7.91 9.17 3.85
N ALA A 40 6.81 8.54 3.49
CA ALA A 40 6.37 8.51 2.11
C ALA A 40 5.73 9.83 1.66
N SER A 41 5.43 10.74 2.59
CA SER A 41 4.62 11.93 2.32
C SER A 41 3.32 11.53 1.62
N PHE A 42 2.68 10.49 2.13
CA PHE A 42 1.59 9.79 1.45
C PHE A 42 0.47 10.73 1.00
N PHE A 43 0.05 11.64 1.87
CA PHE A 43 -1.08 12.52 1.58
C PHE A 43 -0.74 13.60 0.54
N ALA A 44 0.56 13.80 0.26
CA ALA A 44 1.01 14.73 -0.77
C ALA A 44 1.22 14.04 -2.13
N LEU A 45 1.18 12.71 -2.18
CA LEU A 45 1.38 11.97 -3.43
C LEU A 45 0.15 12.10 -4.32
N PRO A 46 0.34 12.22 -5.65
CA PRO A 46 -0.80 12.17 -6.59
C PRO A 46 -1.50 10.83 -6.49
N SER A 47 -2.84 10.83 -6.60
CA SER A 47 -3.63 9.60 -6.59
C SER A 47 -3.34 8.73 -7.80
N GLU A 48 -3.23 9.33 -8.97
CA GLU A 48 -3.02 8.58 -10.21
C GLU A 48 -1.54 8.39 -10.49
N SER A 49 -1.22 7.22 -11.02
CA SER A 49 0.13 6.85 -11.43
C SER A 49 0.46 7.37 -12.82
N LYS A 50 1.76 7.50 -13.10
CA LYS A 50 2.24 7.58 -14.47
C LYS A 50 1.98 6.26 -15.17
N ALA A 51 1.97 6.27 -16.50
CA ALA A 51 1.79 5.03 -17.25
C ALA A 51 2.95 4.07 -17.01
N SER A 52 2.63 2.79 -16.88
CA SER A 52 3.66 1.77 -16.76
C SER A 52 4.27 1.47 -18.12
N THR A 53 5.58 1.16 -18.12
CA THR A 53 6.29 0.70 -19.31
C THR A 53 6.40 -0.82 -19.36
N LEU A 54 5.90 -1.50 -18.32
CA LEU A 54 5.93 -2.96 -18.22
C LEU A 54 4.76 -3.57 -18.98
N ALA A 55 4.95 -4.80 -19.49
CA ALA A 55 3.90 -5.52 -20.22
C ALA A 55 2.77 -5.99 -19.30
N ASP A 56 3.13 -6.60 -18.17
CA ASP A 56 2.17 -7.17 -17.22
C ASP A 56 2.52 -6.72 -15.80
N PRO A 57 2.36 -5.43 -15.48
CA PRO A 57 2.75 -4.94 -14.15
C PRO A 57 1.75 -5.36 -13.09
N PHE A 58 2.22 -5.46 -11.84
CA PHE A 58 1.31 -5.44 -10.72
C PHE A 58 0.75 -4.05 -10.55
N ASN A 59 -0.50 -3.98 -10.14
CA ASN A 59 -1.19 -2.75 -9.76
C ASN A 59 -1.26 -2.70 -8.24
N TYR A 60 -0.88 -1.56 -7.68
CA TYR A 60 -0.94 -1.34 -6.23
C TYR A 60 -1.92 -0.23 -5.94
N GLU A 61 -2.80 -0.46 -4.98
CA GLU A 61 -3.73 0.56 -4.54
C GLU A 61 -3.68 0.63 -3.02
N ILE A 62 -3.36 1.81 -2.50
CA ILE A 62 -3.27 2.07 -1.06
C ILE A 62 -4.27 3.17 -0.72
N THR A 63 -5.14 2.90 0.24
CA THR A 63 -6.09 3.88 0.77
C THR A 63 -5.79 4.10 2.24
N VAL A 64 -5.55 5.33 2.63
CA VAL A 64 -5.40 5.70 4.04
C VAL A 64 -6.53 6.63 4.42
N GLN A 65 -7.26 6.24 5.48
CA GLN A 65 -8.36 7.01 6.02
C GLN A 65 -8.07 7.41 7.45
N ASN A 66 -7.93 8.71 7.68
CA ASN A 66 -7.67 9.29 9.00
C ASN A 66 -8.35 10.66 9.05
N GLY A 67 -9.67 10.65 9.24
CA GLY A 67 -10.50 11.85 9.09
C GLY A 67 -10.78 12.16 7.63
N LYS A 68 -9.74 12.21 6.82
CA LYS A 68 -9.83 12.34 5.35
C LYS A 68 -9.36 11.05 4.72
N GLN A 69 -9.76 10.82 3.48
CA GLN A 69 -9.38 9.65 2.72
C GLN A 69 -8.47 10.05 1.55
N HIS A 70 -7.38 9.32 1.37
CA HIS A 70 -6.50 9.52 0.23
C HIS A 70 -6.14 8.18 -0.38
N ILE A 71 -6.27 8.07 -1.70
CA ILE A 71 -6.01 6.85 -2.47
C ILE A 71 -4.81 7.11 -3.37
N VAL A 72 -3.85 6.18 -3.34
CA VAL A 72 -2.67 6.24 -4.21
C VAL A 72 -2.60 4.95 -5.01
N LYS A 73 -2.56 5.08 -6.34
CA LYS A 73 -2.46 3.96 -7.27
C LYS A 73 -1.11 4.01 -7.97
N ARG A 74 -0.44 2.86 -8.05
CA ARG A 74 0.89 2.75 -8.69
C ARG A 74 1.02 1.41 -9.41
N TYR A 75 2.00 1.36 -10.31
CA TYR A 75 2.49 0.12 -10.92
C TYR A 75 3.87 -0.19 -10.36
N ASP A 76 4.37 -1.41 -10.59
CA ASP A 76 5.71 -1.82 -10.12
C ASP A 76 6.80 -0.80 -10.44
N ASP A 77 6.77 -0.25 -11.64
CA ASP A 77 7.80 0.66 -12.13
C ASP A 77 7.49 2.14 -11.84
N THR A 78 6.37 2.45 -11.20
CA THR A 78 5.99 3.83 -10.91
C THR A 78 5.95 4.16 -9.43
N ILE A 79 6.34 3.23 -8.57
CA ILE A 79 6.39 3.43 -7.12
C ILE A 79 7.57 4.33 -6.78
N GLU A 80 7.30 5.45 -6.13
CA GLU A 80 8.35 6.36 -5.67
C GLU A 80 9.24 5.66 -4.64
N THR A 81 10.51 6.01 -4.60
CA THR A 81 11.47 5.43 -3.67
C THR A 81 11.01 5.54 -2.21
N GLN A 82 10.45 6.71 -1.84
CA GLN A 82 9.97 6.92 -0.47
C GLN A 82 8.71 6.12 -0.14
N LEU A 83 7.95 5.68 -1.16
CA LEU A 83 6.73 4.90 -0.96
C LEU A 83 7.03 3.41 -0.84
N ARG A 84 8.14 2.92 -1.37
CA ARG A 84 8.47 1.48 -1.39
C ARG A 84 8.44 0.82 -0.01
N PRO A 85 9.01 1.40 1.05
CA PRO A 85 8.94 0.73 2.37
C PRO A 85 7.51 0.49 2.85
N LEU A 86 6.60 1.42 2.58
CA LEU A 86 5.18 1.23 2.93
C LEU A 86 4.56 0.11 2.10
N VAL A 87 4.84 0.07 0.80
CA VAL A 87 4.35 -0.99 -0.09
C VAL A 87 4.84 -2.35 0.39
N GLU A 88 6.12 -2.47 0.74
CA GLU A 88 6.69 -3.73 1.23
C GLU A 88 6.04 -4.17 2.54
N PHE A 89 5.85 -3.25 3.47
CA PHE A 89 5.20 -3.53 4.74
C PHE A 89 3.78 -4.06 4.52
N LEU A 90 3.01 -3.39 3.67
CA LEU A 90 1.62 -3.77 3.39
C LEU A 90 1.54 -5.09 2.62
N THR A 91 2.47 -5.32 1.69
CA THR A 91 2.55 -6.58 0.95
C THR A 91 2.79 -7.75 1.91
N ASN A 92 3.71 -7.57 2.85
CA ASN A 92 4.00 -8.60 3.84
C ASN A 92 2.80 -8.88 4.74
N LYS A 93 2.08 -7.83 5.15
CA LYS A 93 0.86 -8.00 5.94
C LYS A 93 -0.22 -8.77 5.18
N ALA A 94 -0.39 -8.45 3.89
CA ALA A 94 -1.36 -9.16 3.05
C ALA A 94 -1.00 -10.63 2.88
N ARG A 95 0.29 -10.95 2.70
CA ARG A 95 0.77 -12.33 2.58
C ARG A 95 0.58 -13.12 3.87
N GLN A 96 0.81 -12.49 5.02
CA GLN A 96 0.60 -13.12 6.31
C GLN A 96 -0.86 -13.50 6.51
N LYS A 97 -1.78 -12.64 6.08
CA LYS A 97 -3.21 -12.92 6.17
C LYS A 97 -3.61 -14.11 5.29
N ASP A 98 -3.03 -14.22 4.09
CA ASP A 98 -3.35 -15.30 3.16
C ASP A 98 -2.87 -16.67 3.65
N LYS A 99 -1.90 -16.70 4.56
CA LYS A 99 -1.34 -17.94 5.11
C LYS A 99 -2.09 -18.45 6.34
N SER A 100 -2.97 -17.65 6.90
CA SER A 100 -3.69 -18.01 8.13
C SER A 100 -4.98 -18.77 7.87
#